data_aa182b0bf744a4e1cc823706fb9a5d1b
#
_entry.id   aa182b0bf744a4e1cc823706fb9a5d1b
#
_cell.length_a   1.000
_cell.length_b   1.000
_cell.length_c   1.000
_cell.angle_alpha   90.00
_cell.angle_beta   90.00
_cell.angle_gamma   90.00
#
_symmetry.space_group_name_H-M   'P 1'
#
loop_
_entity.id
_entity.type
_entity.pdbx_description
1 polymer ?
#
loop_
_entity_poly.entity_id
_entity_poly.type
_entity_poly.pdbx_seq_one_letter_code
_entity_poly.pdbx_strand_id
1 'polypeptide(L)'
;MSIYPDFQAQGYDVIRELGRNREGGRITWLATNLNTKQPEVIKQFCFAQAGSSWSGSEAHAREIQVLKGLNHPGIPSYLHSFETSDGFCLVQEYIHASTLAEPRSFSPAEIKQIAIKILEILVYLQNRIPSVIHRDIKPENILVDEQINVYLIDFGFARIGSHDVAGSSVFKGTPGFIPPEQMFKPTNATDLYALGVTLICLLTGIKSTKIDQLQDADDPYLINFRHLLPQLSLRFIGWLEKMVQPKQKDRFTNAELALESLKPLDVIRVPAVDFSETVLEFKANRLGEKLSRLIVIENPIPDTLLEGKWEVAPHPQDPPHTPDHHAWISVKPGKFSSNHTRCQVQVDTSKLMADKQYKRQLILHSNAYPASHTLTVKVQTAALPIEKRKLPYWRLIAMFLLVVVVAMSISWSIPYLRIFDYVFPVVWGCLSFLVYNRLFRQRLAVAGGMAVGVAVAVAVLVVEDMAKEAKNLFTSILILLILGLGISVGTGIIIGFNTFILLALTGTSLPALFILVYPPLKRRKLIAKYRQSEESLIKP
;
A
#
# COMPACT_ATOMS: atom_id res chain seq x y z
N MET A 1 -18.96 -48.68 -42.69
CA MET A 1 -19.34 -47.36 -43.28
C MET A 1 -18.53 -46.31 -42.61
N SER A 2 -17.82 -45.49 -43.37
CA SER A 2 -17.08 -44.36 -42.86
C SER A 2 -18.06 -43.41 -42.13
N ILE A 3 -17.70 -42.97 -40.93
CA ILE A 3 -18.50 -41.99 -40.15
C ILE A 3 -18.41 -40.60 -40.79
N TYR A 4 -17.41 -40.37 -41.65
CA TYR A 4 -17.10 -39.11 -42.31
C TYR A 4 -17.52 -39.10 -43.79
N PRO A 5 -17.79 -37.92 -44.35
CA PRO A 5 -18.08 -37.78 -45.77
C PRO A 5 -16.87 -38.23 -46.62
N ASP A 6 -17.14 -38.82 -47.77
CA ASP A 6 -16.11 -39.18 -48.74
C ASP A 6 -15.85 -38.03 -49.71
N PHE A 7 -14.68 -37.40 -49.59
CA PHE A 7 -14.19 -36.34 -50.48
C PHE A 7 -12.95 -36.79 -51.30
N GLN A 8 -12.69 -38.11 -51.42
CA GLN A 8 -11.52 -38.61 -52.13
C GLN A 8 -11.55 -38.24 -53.63
N ALA A 9 -12.74 -38.22 -54.22
CA ALA A 9 -12.90 -37.79 -55.62
C ALA A 9 -12.51 -36.29 -55.82
N GLN A 10 -12.56 -35.48 -54.77
CA GLN A 10 -12.14 -34.09 -54.78
C GLN A 10 -10.70 -33.90 -54.28
N GLY A 11 -10.00 -34.99 -53.98
CA GLY A 11 -8.61 -34.98 -53.56
C GLY A 11 -8.40 -34.78 -52.05
N TYR A 12 -9.38 -35.13 -51.21
CA TYR A 12 -9.32 -34.95 -49.77
C TYR A 12 -9.60 -36.22 -48.98
N ASP A 13 -8.86 -36.38 -47.88
CA ASP A 13 -9.11 -37.40 -46.86
C ASP A 13 -9.51 -36.72 -45.56
N VAL A 14 -10.74 -36.99 -45.09
CA VAL A 14 -11.30 -36.33 -43.89
C VAL A 14 -10.73 -36.98 -42.63
N ILE A 15 -10.08 -36.18 -41.78
CA ILE A 15 -9.45 -36.62 -40.54
C ILE A 15 -10.46 -36.62 -39.39
N ARG A 16 -11.14 -35.48 -39.18
CA ARG A 16 -12.10 -35.31 -38.09
C ARG A 16 -13.03 -34.09 -38.28
N GLU A 17 -14.13 -34.08 -37.55
CA GLU A 17 -15.00 -32.89 -37.41
C GLU A 17 -14.34 -31.86 -36.51
N LEU A 18 -14.33 -30.60 -36.95
CA LEU A 18 -13.89 -29.44 -36.15
C LEU A 18 -15.05 -28.71 -35.47
N GLY A 19 -16.24 -28.77 -36.06
CA GLY A 19 -17.42 -28.14 -35.50
C GLY A 19 -18.65 -28.29 -36.39
N ARG A 20 -19.83 -28.08 -35.79
CA ARG A 20 -21.11 -28.22 -36.48
C ARG A 20 -22.09 -27.11 -36.06
N ASN A 21 -22.66 -26.44 -37.03
CA ASN A 21 -23.78 -25.54 -36.82
C ASN A 21 -25.07 -26.20 -37.37
N ARG A 22 -25.91 -26.68 -36.44
CA ARG A 22 -27.14 -27.40 -36.81
C ARG A 22 -28.20 -26.51 -37.46
N GLU A 23 -28.32 -25.24 -37.02
CA GLU A 23 -29.31 -24.30 -37.55
C GLU A 23 -28.99 -23.84 -38.99
N GLY A 24 -27.70 -23.77 -39.33
CA GLY A 24 -27.23 -23.37 -40.68
C GLY A 24 -26.86 -24.55 -41.60
N GLY A 25 -27.04 -25.81 -41.17
CA GLY A 25 -26.68 -26.98 -41.98
C GLY A 25 -25.18 -27.05 -42.34
N ARG A 26 -24.30 -26.42 -41.54
CA ARG A 26 -22.84 -26.32 -41.79
C ARG A 26 -22.08 -27.28 -40.89
N ILE A 27 -21.17 -28.07 -41.52
CA ILE A 27 -20.21 -28.90 -40.82
C ILE A 27 -18.81 -28.48 -41.25
N THR A 28 -17.90 -28.36 -40.32
CA THR A 28 -16.50 -28.00 -40.57
C THR A 28 -15.61 -29.22 -40.32
N TRP A 29 -14.84 -29.60 -41.30
CA TRP A 29 -13.98 -30.77 -41.31
C TRP A 29 -12.51 -30.35 -41.36
N LEU A 30 -11.65 -31.07 -40.64
CA LEU A 30 -10.22 -31.13 -40.92
C LEU A 30 -9.97 -32.27 -41.92
N ALA A 31 -9.32 -31.97 -43.02
CA ALA A 31 -8.97 -32.94 -44.05
C ALA A 31 -7.51 -32.78 -44.47
N THR A 32 -6.93 -33.88 -44.98
CA THR A 32 -5.63 -33.83 -45.63
C THR A 32 -5.85 -33.72 -47.14
N ASN A 33 -5.22 -32.75 -47.78
CA ASN A 33 -5.14 -32.65 -49.22
C ASN A 33 -4.23 -33.77 -49.74
N LEU A 34 -4.77 -34.66 -50.57
CA LEU A 34 -4.06 -35.87 -51.06
C LEU A 34 -2.87 -35.55 -51.97
N ASN A 35 -2.88 -34.37 -52.61
CA ASN A 35 -1.81 -33.93 -53.51
C ASN A 35 -0.68 -33.25 -52.78
N THR A 36 -1.00 -32.25 -51.89
CA THR A 36 -0.02 -31.45 -51.17
C THR A 36 0.41 -32.05 -49.84
N LYS A 37 -0.34 -33.03 -49.34
CA LYS A 37 -0.18 -33.63 -47.99
C LYS A 37 -0.33 -32.63 -46.83
N GLN A 38 -0.87 -31.47 -47.12
CA GLN A 38 -1.11 -30.43 -46.11
C GLN A 38 -2.51 -30.56 -45.49
N PRO A 39 -2.67 -30.25 -44.20
CA PRO A 39 -3.98 -30.15 -43.58
C PRO A 39 -4.72 -28.92 -44.10
N GLU A 40 -5.99 -29.08 -44.42
CA GLU A 40 -6.89 -28.02 -44.90
C GLU A 40 -8.24 -28.11 -44.18
N VAL A 41 -8.99 -27.00 -44.12
CA VAL A 41 -10.32 -26.95 -43.54
C VAL A 41 -11.37 -26.97 -44.64
N ILE A 42 -12.29 -27.92 -44.55
CA ILE A 42 -13.45 -28.01 -45.45
C ILE A 42 -14.71 -27.62 -44.68
N LYS A 43 -15.36 -26.53 -45.06
CA LYS A 43 -16.68 -26.13 -44.59
C LYS A 43 -17.73 -26.69 -45.57
N GLN A 44 -18.43 -27.74 -45.15
CA GLN A 44 -19.51 -28.37 -45.90
C GLN A 44 -20.85 -27.73 -45.51
N PHE A 45 -21.60 -27.31 -46.50
CA PHE A 45 -22.93 -26.72 -46.37
C PHE A 45 -23.95 -27.71 -46.96
N CYS A 46 -24.78 -28.32 -46.09
CA CYS A 46 -25.75 -29.35 -46.47
C CYS A 46 -27.12 -28.74 -46.75
N PHE A 47 -27.57 -28.76 -47.99
CA PHE A 47 -28.88 -28.18 -48.39
C PHE A 47 -30.09 -28.88 -47.76
N ALA A 48 -29.99 -30.19 -47.51
CA ALA A 48 -31.07 -30.98 -46.93
C ALA A 48 -31.36 -30.69 -45.46
N GLN A 49 -30.39 -30.09 -44.72
CA GLN A 49 -30.54 -29.73 -43.30
C GLN A 49 -30.94 -28.28 -43.10
N ALA A 50 -30.65 -27.39 -44.03
CA ALA A 50 -31.09 -26.02 -44.05
C ALA A 50 -32.50 -25.98 -44.63
N GLY A 51 -33.56 -26.19 -43.83
CA GLY A 51 -34.96 -26.20 -44.33
C GLY A 51 -35.19 -25.20 -45.48
N SER A 52 -35.30 -25.70 -46.67
CA SER A 52 -35.58 -25.15 -48.01
C SER A 52 -35.67 -23.63 -48.22
N SER A 53 -34.87 -22.83 -47.53
CA SER A 53 -34.81 -21.37 -47.71
C SER A 53 -33.58 -21.03 -48.57
N TRP A 54 -33.80 -20.32 -49.67
CA TRP A 54 -32.77 -19.72 -50.53
C TRP A 54 -31.73 -18.87 -49.77
N SER A 55 -32.06 -18.49 -48.55
CA SER A 55 -31.17 -17.69 -47.65
C SER A 55 -29.84 -18.40 -47.30
N GLY A 56 -29.77 -19.72 -47.27
CA GLY A 56 -28.57 -20.50 -47.07
C GLY A 56 -27.56 -20.36 -48.24
N SER A 57 -28.02 -20.53 -49.46
CA SER A 57 -27.18 -20.47 -50.68
C SER A 57 -26.55 -19.07 -50.87
N GLU A 58 -27.31 -18.00 -50.60
CA GLU A 58 -26.79 -16.62 -50.69
C GLU A 58 -25.73 -16.30 -49.62
N ALA A 59 -25.87 -16.82 -48.41
CA ALA A 59 -24.90 -16.63 -47.35
C ALA A 59 -23.53 -17.26 -47.70
N HIS A 60 -23.55 -18.43 -48.36
CA HIS A 60 -22.32 -19.15 -48.76
C HIS A 60 -21.61 -18.45 -49.92
N ALA A 61 -22.38 -18.03 -50.96
CA ALA A 61 -21.82 -17.25 -52.06
C ALA A 61 -21.14 -15.97 -51.55
N ARG A 62 -21.72 -15.35 -50.53
CA ARG A 62 -21.17 -14.16 -49.90
C ARG A 62 -19.89 -14.45 -49.13
N GLU A 63 -19.82 -15.50 -48.30
CA GLU A 63 -18.61 -15.89 -47.59
C GLU A 63 -17.44 -16.13 -48.55
N ILE A 64 -17.68 -16.82 -49.65
CA ILE A 64 -16.66 -17.03 -50.70
C ILE A 64 -16.23 -15.71 -51.32
N GLN A 65 -17.20 -14.86 -51.70
CA GLN A 65 -16.89 -13.58 -52.33
C GLN A 65 -16.05 -12.68 -51.38
N VAL A 66 -16.37 -12.68 -50.08
CA VAL A 66 -15.60 -11.95 -49.06
C VAL A 66 -14.19 -12.53 -48.99
N LEU A 67 -14.05 -13.86 -48.76
CA LEU A 67 -12.76 -14.50 -48.52
C LEU A 67 -11.83 -14.44 -49.73
N LYS A 68 -12.35 -14.60 -50.96
CA LYS A 68 -11.57 -14.43 -52.20
C LYS A 68 -10.91 -13.06 -52.32
N GLY A 69 -11.53 -12.03 -51.72
CA GLY A 69 -11.04 -10.66 -51.76
C GLY A 69 -10.08 -10.33 -50.60
N LEU A 70 -9.87 -11.22 -49.63
CA LEU A 70 -9.05 -10.95 -48.46
C LEU A 70 -7.68 -11.63 -48.56
N ASN A 71 -6.65 -10.88 -48.20
CA ASN A 71 -5.28 -11.35 -48.06
C ASN A 71 -4.65 -10.68 -46.84
N HIS A 72 -4.65 -11.36 -45.71
CA HIS A 72 -4.12 -10.86 -44.44
C HIS A 72 -3.62 -12.02 -43.57
N PRO A 73 -2.45 -11.95 -42.94
CA PRO A 73 -1.87 -13.05 -42.17
C PRO A 73 -2.74 -13.53 -41.00
N GLY A 74 -3.63 -12.68 -40.47
CA GLY A 74 -4.61 -13.02 -39.42
C GLY A 74 -5.96 -13.53 -39.98
N ILE A 75 -6.07 -13.88 -41.27
CA ILE A 75 -7.30 -14.42 -41.88
C ILE A 75 -6.90 -15.63 -42.69
N PRO A 76 -7.45 -16.85 -42.40
CA PRO A 76 -7.13 -18.04 -43.20
C PRO A 76 -7.46 -17.85 -44.68
N SER A 77 -6.53 -18.18 -45.53
CA SER A 77 -6.66 -18.02 -46.98
C SER A 77 -7.77 -18.90 -47.55
N TYR A 78 -8.57 -18.34 -48.46
CA TYR A 78 -9.44 -19.12 -49.30
C TYR A 78 -8.58 -19.88 -50.31
N LEU A 79 -8.76 -21.21 -50.42
CA LEU A 79 -8.04 -22.05 -51.36
C LEU A 79 -8.87 -22.31 -52.62
N HIS A 80 -9.99 -23.00 -52.47
CA HIS A 80 -10.95 -23.24 -53.54
C HIS A 80 -12.32 -23.67 -52.97
N SER A 81 -13.21 -24.07 -53.86
CA SER A 81 -14.54 -24.58 -53.53
C SER A 81 -14.98 -25.66 -54.52
N PHE A 82 -15.83 -26.57 -54.09
CA PHE A 82 -16.39 -27.62 -54.89
C PHE A 82 -17.82 -27.96 -54.47
N GLU A 83 -18.59 -28.56 -55.38
CA GLU A 83 -19.94 -29.03 -55.13
C GLU A 83 -19.95 -30.53 -54.78
N THR A 84 -20.92 -30.92 -53.96
CA THR A 84 -21.23 -32.32 -53.62
C THR A 84 -22.71 -32.60 -53.88
N SER A 85 -23.10 -33.87 -53.88
CA SER A 85 -24.51 -34.27 -54.04
C SER A 85 -25.42 -33.63 -52.99
N ASP A 86 -24.88 -33.38 -51.80
CA ASP A 86 -25.65 -32.92 -50.63
C ASP A 86 -25.50 -31.43 -50.35
N GLY A 87 -24.67 -30.73 -51.13
CA GLY A 87 -24.42 -29.32 -50.90
C GLY A 87 -23.15 -28.79 -51.54
N PHE A 88 -22.52 -27.88 -50.86
CA PHE A 88 -21.37 -27.12 -51.32
C PHE A 88 -20.26 -27.12 -50.26
N CYS A 89 -19.00 -27.18 -50.71
CA CYS A 89 -17.84 -27.17 -49.86
C CYS A 89 -16.92 -25.99 -50.16
N LEU A 90 -16.51 -25.28 -49.12
CA LEU A 90 -15.50 -24.24 -49.13
C LEU A 90 -14.23 -24.76 -48.47
N VAL A 91 -13.07 -24.63 -49.14
CA VAL A 91 -11.78 -25.04 -48.61
C VAL A 91 -10.93 -23.85 -48.25
N GLN A 92 -10.39 -23.89 -47.04
CA GLN A 92 -9.55 -22.84 -46.46
C GLN A 92 -8.27 -23.41 -45.88
N GLU A 93 -7.28 -22.55 -45.71
CA GLU A 93 -6.07 -22.82 -44.96
C GLU A 93 -6.40 -23.31 -43.53
N TYR A 94 -5.73 -24.34 -43.07
CA TYR A 94 -5.80 -24.82 -41.72
C TYR A 94 -4.79 -24.07 -40.86
N ILE A 95 -5.27 -23.44 -39.81
CA ILE A 95 -4.43 -22.77 -38.79
C ILE A 95 -4.29 -23.69 -37.57
N HIS A 96 -3.06 -24.00 -37.21
CA HIS A 96 -2.76 -24.81 -36.02
C HIS A 96 -2.86 -23.96 -34.76
N ALA A 97 -4.09 -23.63 -34.35
CA ALA A 97 -4.40 -22.79 -33.20
C ALA A 97 -5.76 -23.20 -32.61
N SER A 98 -5.95 -22.90 -31.33
CA SER A 98 -7.20 -23.15 -30.60
C SER A 98 -8.10 -21.91 -30.60
N THR A 99 -9.42 -22.14 -30.48
CA THR A 99 -10.36 -21.02 -30.30
C THR A 99 -10.24 -20.38 -28.94
N LEU A 100 -10.56 -19.10 -28.84
CA LEU A 100 -10.64 -18.40 -27.52
C LEU A 100 -11.77 -18.94 -26.62
N ALA A 101 -12.68 -19.75 -27.16
CA ALA A 101 -13.72 -20.43 -26.39
C ALA A 101 -13.20 -21.65 -25.63
N GLU A 102 -12.06 -22.22 -26.04
CA GLU A 102 -11.43 -23.33 -25.34
C GLU A 102 -10.87 -22.93 -23.99
N PRO A 103 -10.84 -23.84 -22.99
CA PRO A 103 -10.33 -23.54 -21.66
C PRO A 103 -8.84 -23.21 -21.67
N ARG A 104 -8.51 -21.94 -21.78
CA ARG A 104 -7.15 -21.39 -21.66
C ARG A 104 -7.23 -20.07 -20.89
N SER A 105 -6.34 -19.88 -19.92
CA SER A 105 -6.23 -18.62 -19.19
C SER A 105 -5.21 -17.72 -19.88
N PHE A 106 -5.59 -16.47 -20.09
CA PHE A 106 -4.71 -15.42 -20.59
C PHE A 106 -4.50 -14.36 -19.50
N SER A 107 -3.29 -13.89 -19.35
CA SER A 107 -3.03 -12.71 -18.52
C SER A 107 -3.68 -11.47 -19.15
N PRO A 108 -4.00 -10.44 -18.38
CA PRO A 108 -4.53 -9.19 -18.93
C PRO A 108 -3.63 -8.54 -19.98
N ALA A 109 -2.30 -8.73 -19.88
CA ALA A 109 -1.35 -8.24 -20.89
C ALA A 109 -1.46 -9.01 -22.22
N GLU A 110 -1.61 -10.34 -22.17
CA GLU A 110 -1.85 -11.17 -23.34
C GLU A 110 -3.20 -10.83 -23.99
N ILE A 111 -4.26 -10.57 -23.19
CA ILE A 111 -5.56 -10.15 -23.71
C ILE A 111 -5.45 -8.80 -24.43
N LYS A 112 -4.63 -7.86 -23.94
CA LYS A 112 -4.33 -6.62 -24.67
C LYS A 112 -3.63 -6.90 -26.00
N GLN A 113 -2.68 -7.85 -26.04
CA GLN A 113 -2.01 -8.23 -27.31
C GLN A 113 -3.00 -8.83 -28.29
N ILE A 114 -3.90 -9.73 -27.82
CA ILE A 114 -4.98 -10.29 -28.62
C ILE A 114 -5.87 -9.18 -29.17
N ALA A 115 -6.27 -8.22 -28.32
CA ALA A 115 -7.09 -7.09 -28.74
C ALA A 115 -6.41 -6.25 -29.83
N ILE A 116 -5.11 -5.96 -29.69
CA ILE A 116 -4.32 -5.23 -30.69
C ILE A 116 -4.35 -5.96 -32.03
N LYS A 117 -4.04 -7.27 -32.04
CA LYS A 117 -3.99 -8.06 -33.28
C LYS A 117 -5.36 -8.18 -33.96
N ILE A 118 -6.46 -8.34 -33.18
CA ILE A 118 -7.81 -8.33 -33.76
C ILE A 118 -8.14 -6.95 -34.33
N LEU A 119 -7.81 -5.87 -33.63
CA LEU A 119 -8.02 -4.52 -34.14
C LEU A 119 -7.24 -4.25 -35.43
N GLU A 120 -6.01 -4.76 -35.57
CA GLU A 120 -5.24 -4.70 -36.81
C GLU A 120 -5.94 -5.42 -37.98
N ILE A 121 -6.53 -6.59 -37.70
CA ILE A 121 -7.38 -7.29 -38.69
C ILE A 121 -8.60 -6.45 -39.05
N LEU A 122 -9.29 -5.85 -38.04
CA LEU A 122 -10.45 -5.01 -38.28
C LEU A 122 -10.10 -3.73 -39.05
N VAL A 123 -8.96 -3.10 -38.80
CA VAL A 123 -8.45 -1.97 -39.59
C VAL A 123 -8.29 -2.38 -41.05
N TYR A 124 -7.66 -3.53 -41.29
CA TYR A 124 -7.54 -4.08 -42.67
C TYR A 124 -8.92 -4.24 -43.32
N LEU A 125 -9.91 -4.87 -42.64
CA LEU A 125 -11.25 -5.10 -43.15
C LEU A 125 -11.99 -3.78 -43.46
N GLN A 126 -11.89 -2.80 -42.56
CA GLN A 126 -12.54 -1.50 -42.68
C GLN A 126 -11.94 -0.64 -43.81
N ASN A 127 -10.66 -0.84 -44.14
CA ASN A 127 -9.96 -0.12 -45.23
C ASN A 127 -10.14 -0.79 -46.60
N ARG A 128 -10.85 -1.89 -46.68
CA ARG A 128 -11.23 -2.49 -47.99
C ARG A 128 -12.23 -1.60 -48.72
N ILE A 129 -12.21 -1.64 -50.03
CA ILE A 129 -13.16 -0.96 -50.93
C ILE A 129 -13.92 -2.02 -51.73
N PRO A 130 -15.18 -2.22 -51.42
CA PRO A 130 -15.97 -1.72 -50.30
C PRO A 130 -15.53 -2.29 -48.94
N SER A 131 -15.77 -1.57 -47.86
CA SER A 131 -15.41 -2.00 -46.50
C SER A 131 -16.16 -3.28 -46.08
N VAL A 132 -15.49 -4.11 -45.29
CA VAL A 132 -16.04 -5.39 -44.79
C VAL A 132 -16.30 -5.28 -43.29
N ILE A 133 -17.50 -5.63 -42.84
CA ILE A 133 -17.92 -5.75 -41.46
C ILE A 133 -18.16 -7.22 -41.17
N HIS A 134 -17.53 -7.78 -40.12
CA HIS A 134 -17.56 -9.22 -39.83
C HIS A 134 -18.90 -9.69 -39.25
N ARG A 135 -19.48 -8.94 -38.26
CA ARG A 135 -20.81 -9.12 -37.64
C ARG A 135 -20.98 -10.34 -36.73
N ASP A 136 -19.96 -11.17 -36.56
CA ASP A 136 -20.01 -12.32 -35.63
C ASP A 136 -18.66 -12.52 -34.90
N ILE A 137 -18.12 -11.43 -34.34
CA ILE A 137 -16.91 -11.53 -33.52
C ILE A 137 -17.30 -12.06 -32.14
N LYS A 138 -16.70 -13.19 -31.77
CA LYS A 138 -16.91 -13.89 -30.49
C LYS A 138 -15.73 -14.85 -30.23
N PRO A 139 -15.58 -15.40 -29.02
CA PRO A 139 -14.48 -16.30 -28.70
C PRO A 139 -14.36 -17.51 -29.62
N GLU A 140 -15.47 -18.06 -30.11
CA GLU A 140 -15.52 -19.23 -30.99
C GLU A 140 -14.96 -18.95 -32.40
N ASN A 141 -14.99 -17.68 -32.83
CA ASN A 141 -14.57 -17.26 -34.16
C ASN A 141 -13.17 -16.61 -34.19
N ILE A 142 -12.42 -16.72 -33.10
CA ILE A 142 -11.06 -16.22 -32.99
C ILE A 142 -10.15 -17.37 -32.57
N LEU A 143 -9.11 -17.66 -33.39
CA LEU A 143 -8.08 -18.62 -33.04
C LEU A 143 -6.86 -17.91 -32.51
N VAL A 144 -6.21 -18.51 -31.52
CA VAL A 144 -4.94 -18.00 -30.95
C VAL A 144 -3.96 -19.16 -30.77
N ASP A 145 -2.77 -19.01 -31.35
CA ASP A 145 -1.68 -19.99 -31.21
C ASP A 145 -0.90 -19.79 -29.89
N GLU A 146 0.17 -20.56 -29.69
CA GLU A 146 1.02 -20.49 -28.50
C GLU A 146 1.83 -19.18 -28.42
N GLN A 147 2.11 -18.56 -29.57
CA GLN A 147 2.85 -17.29 -29.69
C GLN A 147 1.93 -16.05 -29.65
N ILE A 148 0.66 -16.26 -29.30
CA ILE A 148 -0.37 -15.20 -29.28
C ILE A 148 -0.58 -14.60 -30.69
N ASN A 149 -0.35 -15.35 -31.78
CA ASN A 149 -0.83 -14.93 -33.09
C ASN A 149 -2.33 -15.18 -33.16
N VAL A 150 -3.04 -14.25 -33.77
CA VAL A 150 -4.50 -14.20 -33.74
C VAL A 150 -5.03 -14.34 -35.17
N TYR A 151 -6.06 -15.17 -35.32
CA TYR A 151 -6.69 -15.40 -36.61
C TYR A 151 -8.20 -15.27 -36.44
N LEU A 152 -8.82 -14.45 -37.33
CA LEU A 152 -10.26 -14.27 -37.38
C LEU A 152 -10.87 -15.19 -38.42
N ILE A 153 -11.83 -15.99 -38.00
CA ILE A 153 -12.47 -17.03 -38.86
C ILE A 153 -13.97 -16.78 -38.97
N ASP A 154 -14.61 -17.45 -39.90
CA ASP A 154 -16.07 -17.48 -40.09
C ASP A 154 -16.70 -16.16 -40.55
N PHE A 155 -16.53 -15.86 -41.85
CA PHE A 155 -17.09 -14.69 -42.52
C PHE A 155 -18.52 -14.90 -43.05
N GLY A 156 -19.26 -15.92 -42.60
CA GLY A 156 -20.59 -16.27 -43.10
C GLY A 156 -21.66 -15.17 -42.88
N PHE A 157 -21.45 -14.29 -41.88
CA PHE A 157 -22.30 -13.14 -41.63
C PHE A 157 -21.72 -11.81 -42.13
N ALA A 158 -20.54 -11.82 -42.75
CA ALA A 158 -19.86 -10.63 -43.18
C ALA A 158 -20.67 -9.81 -44.20
N ARG A 159 -20.52 -8.50 -44.13
CA ARG A 159 -21.17 -7.54 -45.03
C ARG A 159 -20.12 -6.77 -45.83
N ILE A 160 -20.36 -6.64 -47.14
CA ILE A 160 -19.54 -5.84 -48.05
C ILE A 160 -20.28 -4.58 -48.45
N GLY A 161 -19.76 -3.41 -48.06
CA GLY A 161 -20.33 -2.11 -48.42
C GLY A 161 -21.72 -1.84 -47.83
N SER A 162 -22.47 -0.95 -48.50
CA SER A 162 -23.81 -0.47 -48.05
C SER A 162 -24.98 -1.29 -48.62
N HIS A 163 -24.73 -2.23 -49.51
CA HIS A 163 -25.78 -3.01 -50.16
C HIS A 163 -26.07 -4.29 -49.38
N ASP A 164 -27.06 -4.25 -48.49
CA ASP A 164 -27.84 -5.42 -48.13
C ASP A 164 -29.07 -5.47 -49.02
N VAL A 165 -29.29 -6.59 -49.69
CA VAL A 165 -30.56 -6.87 -50.34
C VAL A 165 -31.62 -6.92 -49.21
N ALA A 166 -32.51 -5.98 -49.19
CA ALA A 166 -33.66 -5.97 -48.29
C ALA A 166 -34.44 -7.29 -48.50
N GLY A 167 -34.40 -8.22 -47.57
CA GLY A 167 -35.16 -9.45 -47.73
C GLY A 167 -34.93 -10.55 -46.69
N SER A 168 -33.83 -10.60 -45.92
CA SER A 168 -33.68 -11.65 -44.93
C SER A 168 -33.83 -11.07 -43.51
N SER A 169 -35.02 -11.25 -42.93
CA SER A 169 -35.35 -10.98 -41.52
C SER A 169 -34.71 -11.98 -40.54
N VAL A 170 -33.60 -12.63 -40.92
CA VAL A 170 -32.94 -13.60 -40.09
C VAL A 170 -31.97 -12.86 -39.14
N PHE A 171 -32.12 -13.12 -37.89
CA PHE A 171 -31.21 -12.67 -36.79
C PHE A 171 -29.80 -13.09 -37.18
N LYS A 172 -28.91 -12.12 -37.49
CA LYS A 172 -27.54 -12.42 -37.93
C LYS A 172 -26.57 -12.03 -36.82
N GLY A 173 -25.96 -13.02 -36.19
CA GLY A 173 -24.98 -12.90 -35.15
C GLY A 173 -25.34 -13.69 -33.87
N THR A 174 -24.51 -13.62 -32.86
CA THR A 174 -24.65 -14.35 -31.59
C THR A 174 -25.24 -13.44 -30.50
N PRO A 175 -26.37 -13.82 -29.86
CA PRO A 175 -26.97 -13.05 -28.77
C PRO A 175 -25.92 -12.64 -27.71
N GLY A 176 -26.02 -11.41 -27.21
CA GLY A 176 -25.07 -10.83 -26.26
C GLY A 176 -23.84 -10.17 -26.90
N PHE A 177 -23.50 -10.53 -28.15
CA PHE A 177 -22.41 -9.91 -28.94
C PHE A 177 -22.94 -8.94 -30.01
N ILE A 178 -24.25 -8.83 -30.17
CA ILE A 178 -24.92 -8.04 -31.20
C ILE A 178 -25.27 -6.67 -30.61
N PRO A 179 -24.72 -5.56 -31.13
CA PRO A 179 -25.16 -4.24 -30.75
C PRO A 179 -26.48 -3.84 -31.43
N PRO A 180 -27.24 -2.83 -30.89
CA PRO A 180 -28.55 -2.48 -31.41
C PRO A 180 -28.60 -2.15 -32.91
N GLU A 181 -27.58 -1.47 -33.44
CA GLU A 181 -27.53 -1.06 -34.85
C GLU A 181 -27.27 -2.19 -35.82
N GLN A 182 -26.73 -3.34 -35.37
CA GLN A 182 -26.41 -4.46 -36.26
C GLN A 182 -27.64 -5.01 -36.97
N MET A 183 -28.79 -4.90 -36.33
CA MET A 183 -30.10 -5.35 -36.89
C MET A 183 -30.58 -4.48 -38.05
N PHE A 184 -30.17 -3.22 -38.08
CA PHE A 184 -30.69 -2.24 -39.03
C PHE A 184 -29.62 -1.73 -39.99
N LYS A 185 -28.57 -1.12 -39.45
CA LYS A 185 -27.52 -0.48 -40.23
C LYS A 185 -26.15 -0.72 -39.56
N PRO A 186 -25.53 -1.90 -39.74
CA PRO A 186 -24.20 -2.17 -39.20
C PRO A 186 -23.18 -1.19 -39.81
N THR A 187 -22.21 -0.81 -38.98
CA THR A 187 -21.15 0.15 -39.32
C THR A 187 -19.80 -0.38 -38.84
N ASN A 188 -18.72 0.35 -39.11
CA ASN A 188 -17.38 0.02 -38.61
C ASN A 188 -17.30 -0.09 -37.07
N ALA A 189 -18.20 0.58 -36.33
CA ALA A 189 -18.28 0.50 -34.87
C ALA A 189 -19.02 -0.76 -34.37
N THR A 190 -19.69 -1.51 -35.25
CA THR A 190 -20.46 -2.71 -34.89
C THR A 190 -19.56 -3.81 -34.37
N ASP A 191 -18.50 -4.14 -35.11
CA ASP A 191 -17.52 -5.17 -34.70
C ASP A 191 -16.75 -4.80 -33.43
N LEU A 192 -16.64 -3.51 -33.11
CA LEU A 192 -15.96 -3.05 -31.90
C LEU A 192 -16.74 -3.41 -30.63
N TYR A 193 -18.08 -3.35 -30.66
CA TYR A 193 -18.91 -3.80 -29.54
C TYR A 193 -18.69 -5.29 -29.28
N ALA A 194 -18.80 -6.12 -30.33
CA ALA A 194 -18.61 -7.56 -30.22
C ALA A 194 -17.20 -7.94 -29.73
N LEU A 195 -16.18 -7.21 -30.20
CA LEU A 195 -14.80 -7.36 -29.70
C LEU A 195 -14.71 -6.97 -28.21
N GLY A 196 -15.30 -5.85 -27.81
CA GLY A 196 -15.32 -5.42 -26.42
C GLY A 196 -15.92 -6.49 -25.50
N VAL A 197 -17.07 -7.03 -25.86
CA VAL A 197 -17.73 -8.14 -25.14
C VAL A 197 -16.84 -9.38 -25.09
N THR A 198 -16.20 -9.75 -26.20
CA THR A 198 -15.26 -10.87 -26.26
C THR A 198 -14.11 -10.71 -25.28
N LEU A 199 -13.47 -9.53 -25.24
CA LEU A 199 -12.36 -9.24 -24.32
C LEU A 199 -12.82 -9.26 -22.85
N ILE A 200 -14.03 -8.77 -22.56
CA ILE A 200 -14.61 -8.81 -21.20
C ILE A 200 -14.85 -10.25 -20.77
N CYS A 201 -15.37 -11.12 -21.66
CA CYS A 201 -15.49 -12.55 -21.37
C CYS A 201 -14.14 -13.18 -21.00
N LEU A 202 -13.08 -12.89 -21.74
CA LEU A 202 -11.74 -13.40 -21.46
C LEU A 202 -11.18 -12.88 -20.13
N LEU A 203 -11.37 -11.59 -19.84
CA LEU A 203 -10.89 -10.96 -18.60
C LEU A 203 -11.63 -11.45 -17.36
N THR A 204 -12.93 -11.68 -17.47
CA THR A 204 -13.78 -12.13 -16.35
C THR A 204 -13.81 -13.66 -16.20
N GLY A 205 -13.37 -14.41 -17.22
CA GLY A 205 -13.52 -15.87 -17.28
C GLY A 205 -14.96 -16.35 -17.50
N ILE A 206 -15.89 -15.43 -17.80
CA ILE A 206 -17.29 -15.77 -18.11
C ILE A 206 -17.37 -16.28 -19.55
N LYS A 207 -17.93 -17.48 -19.71
CA LYS A 207 -18.08 -18.08 -21.04
C LYS A 207 -19.08 -17.29 -21.90
N SER A 208 -18.85 -17.27 -23.22
CA SER A 208 -19.75 -16.66 -24.21
C SER A 208 -21.20 -17.11 -24.08
N THR A 209 -21.43 -18.39 -23.72
CA THR A 209 -22.76 -18.95 -23.48
C THR A 209 -23.46 -18.47 -22.21
N LYS A 210 -22.77 -17.71 -21.36
CA LYS A 210 -23.27 -17.15 -20.08
C LYS A 210 -23.14 -15.63 -20.03
N ILE A 211 -23.20 -14.99 -21.17
CA ILE A 211 -23.06 -13.54 -21.32
C ILE A 211 -24.18 -12.77 -20.60
N ASP A 212 -25.32 -13.41 -20.39
CA ASP A 212 -26.44 -12.92 -19.58
C ASP A 212 -26.02 -12.48 -18.17
N GLN A 213 -24.98 -13.10 -17.62
CA GLN A 213 -24.44 -12.73 -16.29
C GLN A 213 -23.74 -11.36 -16.27
N LEU A 214 -23.38 -10.82 -17.42
CA LEU A 214 -22.76 -9.51 -17.58
C LEU A 214 -23.77 -8.44 -18.04
N GLN A 215 -24.93 -8.85 -18.55
CA GLN A 215 -25.95 -7.92 -19.04
C GLN A 215 -26.71 -7.26 -17.90
N ASP A 216 -27.07 -6.02 -18.11
CA ASP A 216 -27.95 -5.31 -17.19
C ASP A 216 -29.38 -5.85 -17.27
N ALA A 217 -30.10 -5.83 -16.14
CA ALA A 217 -31.47 -6.38 -16.08
C ALA A 217 -32.49 -5.58 -16.90
N ASP A 218 -32.26 -4.27 -17.05
CA ASP A 218 -33.18 -3.36 -17.73
C ASP A 218 -32.79 -3.09 -19.19
N ASP A 219 -31.48 -3.17 -19.50
CA ASP A 219 -30.94 -2.97 -20.85
C ASP A 219 -29.93 -4.10 -21.21
N PRO A 220 -30.36 -5.08 -22.04
CA PRO A 220 -29.50 -6.23 -22.41
C PRO A 220 -28.29 -5.85 -23.26
N TYR A 221 -28.19 -4.62 -23.75
CA TYR A 221 -27.03 -4.11 -24.47
C TYR A 221 -26.01 -3.43 -23.55
N LEU A 222 -26.34 -3.19 -22.28
CA LEU A 222 -25.44 -2.64 -21.29
C LEU A 222 -24.68 -3.76 -20.58
N ILE A 223 -23.35 -3.72 -20.60
CA ILE A 223 -22.47 -4.74 -20.03
C ILE A 223 -21.86 -4.23 -18.73
N ASN A 224 -22.19 -4.89 -17.62
CA ASN A 224 -21.76 -4.57 -16.26
C ASN A 224 -20.60 -5.48 -15.81
N PHE A 225 -19.35 -5.04 -15.94
CA PHE A 225 -18.18 -5.88 -15.68
C PHE A 225 -17.15 -5.25 -14.73
N ARG A 226 -17.18 -3.93 -14.51
CA ARG A 226 -16.16 -3.18 -13.78
C ARG A 226 -15.86 -3.75 -12.38
N HIS A 227 -16.91 -4.16 -11.66
CA HIS A 227 -16.78 -4.73 -10.31
C HIS A 227 -16.06 -6.07 -10.25
N LEU A 228 -15.96 -6.79 -11.39
CA LEU A 228 -15.26 -8.07 -11.51
C LEU A 228 -13.76 -7.91 -11.76
N LEU A 229 -13.29 -6.71 -12.12
CA LEU A 229 -11.92 -6.45 -12.59
C LEU A 229 -11.21 -5.34 -11.79
N PRO A 230 -11.15 -5.42 -10.45
CA PRO A 230 -10.63 -4.33 -9.61
C PRO A 230 -9.12 -4.07 -9.79
N GLN A 231 -8.37 -5.00 -10.37
CA GLN A 231 -6.92 -4.90 -10.56
C GLN A 231 -6.52 -4.22 -11.89
N LEU A 232 -7.46 -3.97 -12.77
CA LEU A 232 -7.18 -3.33 -14.05
C LEU A 232 -7.08 -1.81 -13.89
N SER A 233 -6.25 -1.19 -14.75
CA SER A 233 -6.16 0.26 -14.77
C SER A 233 -7.49 0.90 -15.17
N LEU A 234 -7.84 2.02 -14.53
CA LEU A 234 -9.08 2.74 -14.83
C LEU A 234 -9.15 3.21 -16.29
N ARG A 235 -8.01 3.50 -16.91
CA ARG A 235 -7.94 3.88 -18.33
C ARG A 235 -8.26 2.70 -19.24
N PHE A 236 -7.75 1.51 -18.92
CA PHE A 236 -8.06 0.31 -19.71
C PHE A 236 -9.53 -0.12 -19.52
N ILE A 237 -10.06 -0.04 -18.29
CA ILE A 237 -11.50 -0.24 -18.05
C ILE A 237 -12.34 0.76 -18.84
N GLY A 238 -12.01 2.05 -18.82
CA GLY A 238 -12.72 3.08 -19.59
C GLY A 238 -12.65 2.86 -21.11
N TRP A 239 -11.53 2.29 -21.61
CA TRP A 239 -11.43 1.88 -23.01
C TRP A 239 -12.38 0.73 -23.33
N LEU A 240 -12.47 -0.30 -22.47
CA LEU A 240 -13.43 -1.41 -22.62
C LEU A 240 -14.87 -0.92 -22.52
N GLU A 241 -15.18 -0.06 -21.54
CA GLU A 241 -16.51 0.56 -21.40
C GLU A 241 -16.91 1.32 -22.66
N LYS A 242 -15.96 2.03 -23.29
CA LYS A 242 -16.20 2.74 -24.56
C LYS A 242 -16.45 1.76 -25.73
N MET A 243 -15.77 0.62 -25.77
CA MET A 243 -15.99 -0.42 -26.80
C MET A 243 -17.41 -0.98 -26.75
N VAL A 244 -17.98 -1.17 -25.55
CA VAL A 244 -19.28 -1.82 -25.34
C VAL A 244 -20.43 -0.84 -25.10
N GLN A 245 -20.29 0.44 -25.45
CA GLN A 245 -21.41 1.38 -25.37
C GLN A 245 -22.55 0.94 -26.26
N PRO A 246 -23.81 0.87 -25.77
CA PRO A 246 -24.96 0.49 -26.57
C PRO A 246 -25.17 1.42 -27.76
N LYS A 247 -25.02 2.73 -27.56
CA LYS A 247 -25.18 3.71 -28.62
C LYS A 247 -23.90 3.83 -29.45
N GLN A 248 -23.98 3.59 -30.74
CA GLN A 248 -22.86 3.67 -31.69
C GLN A 248 -22.05 4.97 -31.59
N LYS A 249 -22.72 6.13 -31.41
CA LYS A 249 -22.08 7.45 -31.32
C LYS A 249 -21.15 7.61 -30.11
N ASP A 250 -21.38 6.81 -29.07
CA ASP A 250 -20.62 6.86 -27.82
C ASP A 250 -19.44 5.88 -27.83
N ARG A 251 -19.34 5.01 -28.88
CA ARG A 251 -18.20 4.11 -29.14
C ARG A 251 -17.09 4.80 -29.95
N PHE A 252 -16.01 4.07 -30.18
CA PHE A 252 -15.04 4.43 -31.23
C PHE A 252 -15.70 4.30 -32.60
N THR A 253 -15.42 5.23 -33.50
CA THR A 253 -16.05 5.27 -34.83
C THR A 253 -15.49 4.21 -35.77
N ASN A 254 -14.26 3.76 -35.57
CA ASN A 254 -13.56 2.75 -36.36
C ASN A 254 -12.50 2.01 -35.53
N ALA A 255 -11.93 0.94 -36.08
CA ALA A 255 -10.93 0.11 -35.44
C ALA A 255 -9.59 0.83 -35.25
N GLU A 256 -9.22 1.75 -36.14
CA GLU A 256 -7.97 2.49 -36.08
C GLU A 256 -7.92 3.37 -34.83
N LEU A 257 -8.96 4.15 -34.56
CA LEU A 257 -9.05 5.00 -33.36
C LEU A 257 -9.08 4.18 -32.07
N ALA A 258 -9.73 3.01 -32.09
CA ALA A 258 -9.72 2.09 -30.96
C ALA A 258 -8.32 1.53 -30.70
N LEU A 259 -7.60 1.15 -31.76
CA LEU A 259 -6.23 0.61 -31.72
C LEU A 259 -5.22 1.67 -31.22
N GLU A 260 -5.26 2.87 -31.77
CA GLU A 260 -4.37 3.96 -31.36
C GLU A 260 -4.55 4.33 -29.89
N SER A 261 -5.80 4.35 -29.43
CA SER A 261 -6.12 4.64 -28.04
C SER A 261 -5.72 3.49 -27.10
N LEU A 262 -5.71 2.21 -27.56
CA LEU A 262 -5.33 1.04 -26.76
C LEU A 262 -3.81 0.92 -26.56
N LYS A 263 -3.03 1.16 -27.62
CA LYS A 263 -1.58 0.92 -27.63
C LYS A 263 -0.83 1.52 -26.42
N PRO A 264 -1.04 2.78 -26.05
CA PRO A 264 -0.32 3.42 -24.93
C PRO A 264 -0.84 3.04 -23.54
N LEU A 265 -1.95 2.30 -23.41
CA LEU A 265 -2.56 2.03 -22.12
C LEU A 265 -1.81 0.95 -21.36
N ASP A 266 -1.55 1.19 -20.07
CA ASP A 266 -1.18 0.13 -19.14
C ASP A 266 -2.43 -0.67 -18.78
N VAL A 267 -2.34 -1.99 -18.78
CA VAL A 267 -3.47 -2.87 -18.49
C VAL A 267 -3.66 -3.04 -16.99
N ILE A 268 -2.56 -3.30 -16.27
CA ILE A 268 -2.55 -3.43 -14.83
C ILE A 268 -1.90 -2.17 -14.27
N ARG A 269 -2.66 -1.43 -13.48
CA ARG A 269 -2.15 -0.37 -12.63
C ARG A 269 -2.62 -0.66 -11.23
N VAL A 270 -1.77 -1.29 -10.47
CA VAL A 270 -1.98 -1.45 -9.03
C VAL A 270 -1.25 -0.32 -8.31
N PRO A 271 -1.79 0.16 -7.18
CA PRO A 271 -1.06 1.09 -6.32
C PRO A 271 0.30 0.52 -5.94
N ALA A 272 1.23 1.37 -5.61
CA ALA A 272 2.49 0.98 -4.97
C ALA A 272 2.53 1.58 -3.55
N VAL A 273 3.28 0.94 -2.67
CA VAL A 273 3.50 1.44 -1.30
C VAL A 273 4.92 1.94 -1.20
N ASP A 274 5.06 3.22 -0.92
CA ASP A 274 6.33 3.84 -0.55
C ASP A 274 6.27 4.34 0.88
N PHE A 275 7.21 3.87 1.72
CA PHE A 275 7.33 4.29 3.11
C PHE A 275 8.41 5.34 3.26
N SER A 276 8.13 6.40 4.01
CA SER A 276 9.15 7.41 4.36
C SER A 276 10.33 6.80 5.11
N GLU A 277 10.11 5.74 5.88
CA GLU A 277 11.13 4.97 6.62
C GLU A 277 10.72 3.50 6.67
N THR A 278 11.67 2.57 6.52
CA THR A 278 11.42 1.11 6.62
C THR A 278 11.71 0.57 8.01
N VAL A 279 12.39 1.36 8.86
CA VAL A 279 12.72 1.01 10.25
C VAL A 279 12.41 2.19 11.16
N LEU A 280 11.55 1.97 12.14
CA LEU A 280 11.24 2.95 13.17
C LEU A 280 12.01 2.62 14.46
N GLU A 281 12.87 3.53 14.91
CA GLU A 281 13.63 3.36 16.13
C GLU A 281 13.08 4.25 17.25
N PHE A 282 12.73 3.63 18.37
CA PHE A 282 12.21 4.27 19.57
C PHE A 282 13.21 4.09 20.71
N LYS A 283 13.58 5.17 21.38
CA LYS A 283 14.44 5.14 22.55
C LYS A 283 13.74 5.82 23.73
N ALA A 284 13.39 5.01 24.73
CA ALA A 284 12.79 5.52 25.96
C ALA A 284 13.85 6.06 26.91
N ASN A 285 13.58 7.24 27.47
CA ASN A 285 14.44 7.88 28.47
C ASN A 285 13.95 7.62 29.91
N ARG A 286 12.68 7.22 30.07
CA ARG A 286 12.05 6.93 31.36
C ARG A 286 11.30 5.61 31.30
N LEU A 287 11.22 4.93 32.45
CA LEU A 287 10.40 3.72 32.58
C LEU A 287 8.93 4.04 32.33
N GLY A 288 8.27 3.22 31.53
CA GLY A 288 6.85 3.36 31.22
C GLY A 288 6.52 4.56 30.33
N GLU A 289 7.48 5.06 29.57
CA GLU A 289 7.27 6.17 28.64
C GLU A 289 6.46 5.72 27.44
N LYS A 290 5.50 6.54 27.01
CA LYS A 290 4.76 6.36 25.76
C LYS A 290 5.44 7.16 24.67
N LEU A 291 5.87 6.49 23.62
CA LEU A 291 6.58 7.08 22.50
C LEU A 291 5.72 7.03 21.25
N SER A 292 5.87 8.03 20.38
CA SER A 292 5.19 8.03 19.09
C SER A 292 6.09 8.58 17.98
N ARG A 293 5.95 8.00 16.78
CA ARG A 293 6.58 8.50 15.54
C ARG A 293 5.56 8.53 14.43
N LEU A 294 5.73 9.45 13.52
CA LEU A 294 4.94 9.55 12.30
C LEU A 294 5.68 8.82 11.17
N ILE A 295 4.94 8.05 10.39
CA ILE A 295 5.35 7.50 9.12
C ILE A 295 4.42 8.01 8.03
N VAL A 296 4.97 8.34 6.88
CA VAL A 296 4.20 8.71 5.70
C VAL A 296 4.20 7.54 4.74
N ILE A 297 3.02 7.25 4.20
CA ILE A 297 2.79 6.24 3.18
C ILE A 297 2.33 6.98 1.94
N GLU A 298 3.02 6.75 0.83
CA GLU A 298 2.70 7.36 -0.45
C GLU A 298 2.44 6.30 -1.51
N ASN A 299 1.51 6.61 -2.40
CA ASN A 299 1.29 5.85 -3.62
C ASN A 299 1.75 6.72 -4.80
N PRO A 300 2.89 6.42 -5.42
CA PRO A 300 3.41 7.19 -6.54
C PRO A 300 2.70 6.87 -7.87
N ILE A 301 1.83 5.84 -7.93
CA ILE A 301 1.18 5.43 -9.16
C ILE A 301 -0.06 6.29 -9.43
N PRO A 302 -0.06 7.15 -10.47
CA PRO A 302 -1.19 7.99 -10.77
C PRO A 302 -2.42 7.17 -11.21
N ASP A 303 -3.61 7.74 -11.05
CA ASP A 303 -4.90 7.14 -11.40
C ASP A 303 -5.20 5.80 -10.67
N THR A 304 -4.59 5.60 -9.48
CA THR A 304 -4.90 4.48 -8.59
C THR A 304 -5.18 5.00 -7.19
N LEU A 305 -5.88 4.23 -6.37
CA LEU A 305 -6.17 4.54 -4.97
C LEU A 305 -5.59 3.45 -4.08
N LEU A 306 -4.74 3.86 -3.13
CA LEU A 306 -4.15 2.94 -2.17
C LEU A 306 -5.09 2.75 -0.98
N GLU A 307 -5.44 1.50 -0.73
CA GLU A 307 -6.15 1.07 0.48
C GLU A 307 -5.24 0.20 1.31
N GLY A 308 -5.23 0.43 2.62
CA GLY A 308 -4.35 -0.30 3.51
C GLY A 308 -4.96 -0.56 4.89
N LYS A 309 -4.56 -1.69 5.48
CA LYS A 309 -4.86 -2.09 6.85
C LYS A 309 -3.58 -2.51 7.54
N TRP A 310 -3.32 -1.92 8.73
CA TRP A 310 -2.20 -2.29 9.57
C TRP A 310 -2.51 -3.48 10.46
N GLU A 311 -1.51 -4.33 10.61
CA GLU A 311 -1.47 -5.44 11.56
C GLU A 311 -0.09 -5.48 12.23
N VAL A 312 -0.06 -5.83 13.53
CA VAL A 312 1.20 -6.12 14.22
C VAL A 312 1.45 -7.62 14.10
N ALA A 313 2.59 -8.00 13.51
CA ALA A 313 2.93 -9.40 13.33
C ALA A 313 2.97 -10.16 14.68
N PRO A 314 2.43 -11.37 14.76
CA PRO A 314 2.53 -12.20 15.96
C PRO A 314 3.98 -12.45 16.36
N HIS A 315 4.26 -12.42 17.66
CA HIS A 315 5.57 -12.72 18.20
C HIS A 315 5.46 -13.68 19.40
N PRO A 316 6.33 -14.70 19.53
CA PRO A 316 6.23 -15.73 20.57
C PRO A 316 6.28 -15.18 22.00
N GLN A 317 6.87 -14.02 22.20
CA GLN A 317 7.00 -13.37 23.52
C GLN A 317 5.88 -12.37 23.83
N ASP A 318 5.02 -12.08 22.86
CA ASP A 318 3.88 -11.20 23.05
C ASP A 318 2.64 -11.99 23.48
N PRO A 319 1.76 -11.39 24.30
CA PRO A 319 0.48 -12.01 24.62
C PRO A 319 -0.35 -12.19 23.34
N PRO A 320 -1.28 -13.17 23.31
CA PRO A 320 -2.21 -13.31 22.20
C PRO A 320 -2.92 -12.00 21.89
N HIS A 321 -2.96 -11.62 20.63
CA HIS A 321 -3.59 -10.38 20.17
C HIS A 321 -4.44 -10.64 18.91
N THR A 322 -5.39 -9.75 18.67
CA THR A 322 -6.14 -9.68 17.41
C THR A 322 -5.49 -8.70 16.45
N PRO A 323 -5.74 -8.80 15.14
CA PRO A 323 -5.18 -7.86 14.13
C PRO A 323 -5.40 -6.39 14.47
N ASP A 324 -6.52 -6.06 15.12
CA ASP A 324 -6.91 -4.69 15.45
C ASP A 324 -6.45 -4.24 16.85
N HIS A 325 -5.90 -5.15 17.68
CA HIS A 325 -5.53 -4.83 19.06
C HIS A 325 -4.26 -5.54 19.51
N HIS A 326 -3.19 -4.79 19.70
CA HIS A 326 -1.91 -5.26 20.21
C HIS A 326 -1.62 -4.68 21.61
N ALA A 327 -0.90 -5.45 22.43
CA ALA A 327 -0.69 -5.13 23.84
C ALA A 327 0.04 -3.81 24.10
N TRP A 328 1.02 -3.43 23.26
CA TRP A 328 1.92 -2.31 23.51
C TRP A 328 2.32 -1.51 22.26
N ILE A 329 1.87 -1.94 21.06
CA ILE A 329 2.06 -1.19 19.81
C ILE A 329 0.68 -0.85 19.24
N SER A 330 0.50 0.35 18.73
CA SER A 330 -0.70 0.75 18.00
C SER A 330 -0.35 1.67 16.85
N VAL A 331 -1.14 1.58 15.76
CA VAL A 331 -1.01 2.44 14.59
C VAL A 331 -2.33 3.17 14.38
N LYS A 332 -2.28 4.47 14.13
CA LYS A 332 -3.44 5.32 13.86
C LYS A 332 -3.20 6.19 12.61
N PRO A 333 -4.10 6.14 11.61
CA PRO A 333 -5.26 5.25 11.46
C PRO A 333 -4.85 3.80 11.23
N GLY A 334 -5.62 2.84 11.72
CA GLY A 334 -5.40 1.39 11.52
C GLY A 334 -5.80 0.92 10.12
N LYS A 335 -6.73 1.66 9.44
CA LYS A 335 -7.17 1.46 8.06
C LYS A 335 -7.21 2.80 7.36
N PHE A 336 -6.91 2.82 6.07
CA PHE A 336 -6.98 4.03 5.26
C PHE A 336 -7.31 3.72 3.80
N SER A 337 -7.82 4.73 3.08
CA SER A 337 -8.07 4.73 1.65
C SER A 337 -7.64 6.09 1.11
N SER A 338 -6.35 6.24 0.80
CA SER A 338 -5.75 7.50 0.35
C SER A 338 -4.35 7.26 -0.22
N ASN A 339 -3.97 8.05 -1.22
CA ASN A 339 -2.65 7.99 -1.85
C ASN A 339 -1.54 8.69 -1.06
N HIS A 340 -1.89 9.45 -0.04
CA HIS A 340 -0.96 10.07 0.91
C HIS A 340 -1.54 9.97 2.31
N THR A 341 -0.96 9.14 3.16
CA THR A 341 -1.46 8.89 4.52
C THR A 341 -0.35 9.05 5.54
N ARG A 342 -0.64 9.83 6.60
CA ARG A 342 0.24 9.95 7.77
C ARG A 342 -0.26 9.02 8.86
N CYS A 343 0.53 8.03 9.20
CA CYS A 343 0.23 7.10 10.28
C CYS A 343 1.11 7.39 11.49
N GLN A 344 0.50 7.44 12.67
CA GLN A 344 1.20 7.58 13.95
C GLN A 344 1.37 6.19 14.57
N VAL A 345 2.61 5.74 14.68
CA VAL A 345 2.96 4.52 15.41
C VAL A 345 3.24 4.90 16.86
N GLN A 346 2.50 4.31 17.80
CA GLN A 346 2.63 4.53 19.25
C GLN A 346 3.14 3.25 19.92
N VAL A 347 4.09 3.44 20.85
CA VAL A 347 4.72 2.38 21.63
C VAL A 347 4.56 2.68 23.10
N ASP A 348 3.96 1.78 23.86
CA ASP A 348 3.81 1.87 25.33
C ASP A 348 4.85 0.99 26.01
N THR A 349 5.93 1.60 26.52
CA THR A 349 7.01 0.87 27.19
C THR A 349 6.68 0.44 28.62
N SER A 350 5.49 0.78 29.15
CA SER A 350 5.09 0.39 30.51
C SER A 350 4.90 -1.12 30.68
N LYS A 351 4.66 -1.84 29.58
CA LYS A 351 4.47 -3.28 29.54
C LYS A 351 5.74 -4.06 29.19
N LEU A 352 6.87 -3.37 29.00
CA LEU A 352 8.13 -3.94 28.55
C LEU A 352 9.16 -3.98 29.68
N MET A 353 10.08 -4.94 29.63
CA MET A 353 11.19 -5.02 30.58
C MET A 353 12.15 -3.85 30.38
N ALA A 354 12.77 -3.38 31.47
CA ALA A 354 13.76 -2.31 31.45
C ALA A 354 15.10 -2.78 30.84
N ASP A 355 15.83 -1.83 30.24
CA ASP A 355 17.17 -2.04 29.65
C ASP A 355 17.25 -3.18 28.64
N LYS A 356 16.20 -3.31 27.82
CA LYS A 356 16.08 -4.35 26.79
C LYS A 356 15.80 -3.74 25.42
N GLN A 357 16.17 -4.49 24.38
CA GLN A 357 15.85 -4.17 23.00
C GLN A 357 14.75 -5.08 22.50
N TYR A 358 13.76 -4.50 21.85
CA TYR A 358 12.63 -5.20 21.23
C TYR A 358 12.64 -4.94 19.73
N LYS A 359 12.35 -5.98 18.96
CA LYS A 359 12.17 -5.89 17.52
C LYS A 359 10.85 -6.54 17.17
N ARG A 360 9.95 -5.79 16.50
CA ARG A 360 8.64 -6.27 16.02
C ARG A 360 8.43 -5.82 14.59
N GLN A 361 7.53 -6.49 13.90
CA GLN A 361 7.17 -6.14 12.54
C GLN A 361 5.72 -5.66 12.51
N LEU A 362 5.50 -4.54 11.84
CA LEU A 362 4.19 -4.09 11.41
C LEU A 362 3.99 -4.54 9.98
N ILE A 363 2.84 -5.13 9.67
CA ILE A 363 2.48 -5.57 8.33
C ILE A 363 1.39 -4.64 7.82
N LEU A 364 1.62 -4.02 6.69
CA LEU A 364 0.62 -3.29 5.94
C LEU A 364 0.06 -4.23 4.88
N HIS A 365 -1.18 -4.68 5.03
CA HIS A 365 -1.95 -5.34 3.99
C HIS A 365 -2.60 -4.28 3.11
N SER A 366 -2.41 -4.37 1.80
CA SER A 366 -2.89 -3.36 0.87
C SER A 366 -3.34 -3.97 -0.45
N ASN A 367 -4.04 -3.18 -1.27
CA ASN A 367 -4.36 -3.50 -2.65
C ASN A 367 -3.19 -3.24 -3.62
N ALA A 368 -1.99 -2.94 -3.11
CA ALA A 368 -0.75 -2.81 -3.89
C ALA A 368 -0.13 -4.18 -4.23
N TYR A 369 0.90 -4.17 -5.06
CA TYR A 369 1.72 -5.35 -5.32
C TYR A 369 3.17 -5.10 -4.89
N PRO A 370 3.72 -5.95 -3.99
CA PRO A 370 3.09 -7.08 -3.29
C PRO A 370 1.98 -6.63 -2.32
N ALA A 371 1.03 -7.53 -2.01
CA ALA A 371 -0.13 -7.21 -1.16
C ALA A 371 0.22 -6.94 0.31
N SER A 372 1.42 -7.30 0.73
CA SER A 372 1.88 -7.11 2.12
C SER A 372 3.26 -6.46 2.14
N HIS A 373 3.39 -5.41 2.93
CA HIS A 373 4.63 -4.67 3.16
C HIS A 373 4.98 -4.69 4.64
N THR A 374 6.27 -4.83 4.97
CA THR A 374 6.72 -4.92 6.36
C THR A 374 7.49 -3.68 6.79
N LEU A 375 7.17 -3.18 7.99
CA LEU A 375 7.86 -2.08 8.66
C LEU A 375 8.45 -2.61 9.97
N THR A 376 9.75 -2.43 10.17
CA THR A 376 10.41 -2.89 11.39
C THR A 376 10.35 -1.83 12.48
N VAL A 377 9.86 -2.20 13.65
CA VAL A 377 9.86 -1.37 14.87
C VAL A 377 10.93 -1.89 15.81
N LYS A 378 11.89 -1.04 16.15
CA LYS A 378 12.92 -1.30 17.16
C LYS A 378 12.70 -0.41 18.37
N VAL A 379 12.67 -0.97 19.55
CA VAL A 379 12.45 -0.22 20.79
C VAL A 379 13.55 -0.54 21.79
N GLN A 380 14.25 0.51 22.22
CA GLN A 380 15.18 0.45 23.34
C GLN A 380 14.48 1.01 24.57
N THR A 381 14.25 0.17 25.58
CA THR A 381 13.66 0.60 26.85
C THR A 381 14.68 1.28 27.75
N ALA A 382 14.19 2.18 28.59
CA ALA A 382 15.05 2.87 29.55
C ALA A 382 15.63 1.90 30.58
N ALA A 383 16.88 2.14 30.99
CA ALA A 383 17.51 1.42 32.08
C ALA A 383 16.81 1.69 33.41
N LEU A 384 16.85 0.72 34.33
CA LEU A 384 16.46 0.98 35.71
C LEU A 384 17.29 2.11 36.28
N PRO A 385 16.70 3.04 37.07
CA PRO A 385 17.42 4.14 37.66
C PRO A 385 18.38 3.61 38.74
N ILE A 386 19.58 3.19 38.31
CA ILE A 386 20.65 2.74 39.20
C ILE A 386 21.30 3.97 39.81
N GLU A 387 21.59 3.92 41.12
CA GLU A 387 22.32 4.98 41.83
C GLU A 387 23.78 5.01 41.34
N LYS A 388 24.05 5.70 40.24
CA LYS A 388 25.42 5.82 39.71
C LYS A 388 26.25 6.93 40.41
N ARG A 389 25.67 7.73 41.31
CA ARG A 389 26.39 8.73 42.06
C ARG A 389 25.98 8.69 43.55
N LYS A 390 26.88 8.23 44.38
CA LYS A 390 26.84 8.55 45.82
C LYS A 390 27.15 10.03 45.93
N LEU A 391 26.20 10.83 46.46
CA LEU A 391 26.51 12.20 46.85
C LEU A 391 27.73 12.14 47.76
N PRO A 392 28.73 13.02 47.65
CA PRO A 392 29.89 13.05 48.53
C PRO A 392 29.49 13.55 49.89
N TYR A 393 28.69 12.75 50.64
CA TYR A 393 28.13 13.13 51.92
C TYR A 393 29.20 13.62 52.88
N TRP A 394 30.36 13.02 52.89
CA TRP A 394 31.47 13.42 53.77
C TRP A 394 32.01 14.82 53.40
N ARG A 395 32.10 15.19 52.14
CA ARG A 395 32.48 16.55 51.70
C ARG A 395 31.39 17.60 52.08
N LEU A 396 30.12 17.24 51.97
CA LEU A 396 29.02 18.08 52.38
C LEU A 396 29.00 18.30 53.91
N ILE A 397 29.31 17.25 54.68
CA ILE A 397 29.45 17.35 56.16
C ILE A 397 30.69 18.21 56.53
N ALA A 398 31.84 17.96 55.88
CA ALA A 398 33.03 18.77 56.12
C ALA A 398 32.83 20.25 55.79
N MET A 399 32.16 20.54 54.67
CA MET A 399 31.78 21.90 54.28
C MET A 399 30.84 22.55 55.32
N PHE A 400 29.82 21.81 55.77
CA PHE A 400 28.92 22.27 56.81
C PHE A 400 29.64 22.63 58.11
N LEU A 401 30.51 21.70 58.59
CA LEU A 401 31.29 21.93 59.80
C LEU A 401 32.25 23.13 59.65
N LEU A 402 32.91 23.27 58.50
CA LEU A 402 33.78 24.40 58.20
C LEU A 402 33.03 25.71 58.26
N VAL A 403 31.85 25.78 57.64
CA VAL A 403 31.00 26.99 57.62
C VAL A 403 30.50 27.33 59.00
N VAL A 404 30.13 26.32 59.81
CA VAL A 404 29.77 26.53 61.23
C VAL A 404 30.92 27.18 62.01
N VAL A 405 32.16 26.63 61.88
CA VAL A 405 33.35 27.16 62.55
C VAL A 405 33.64 28.65 62.13
N VAL A 406 33.55 28.89 60.80
CA VAL A 406 33.75 30.24 60.24
C VAL A 406 32.69 31.23 60.80
N ALA A 407 31.43 30.82 60.79
CA ALA A 407 30.35 31.65 61.33
C ALA A 407 30.52 31.94 62.84
N MET A 408 30.94 30.91 63.60
CA MET A 408 31.26 31.09 65.03
C MET A 408 32.41 32.07 65.21
N SER A 409 33.50 31.94 64.45
CA SER A 409 34.68 32.83 64.54
C SER A 409 34.36 34.26 64.18
N ILE A 410 33.53 34.49 63.15
CA ILE A 410 33.07 35.85 62.77
C ILE A 410 32.19 36.44 63.87
N SER A 411 31.23 35.70 64.39
CA SER A 411 30.31 36.16 65.43
C SER A 411 31.02 36.47 66.74
N TRP A 412 32.11 35.75 67.03
CA TRP A 412 32.93 36.07 68.24
C TRP A 412 33.83 37.27 68.04
N SER A 413 34.34 37.54 66.86
CA SER A 413 35.30 38.59 66.56
C SER A 413 34.67 39.98 66.41
N ILE A 414 33.35 40.12 66.31
CA ILE A 414 32.66 41.39 66.02
C ILE A 414 31.59 41.70 67.11
N PRO A 415 31.96 42.05 68.31
CA PRO A 415 31.01 42.28 69.41
C PRO A 415 30.13 43.56 69.26
N TYR A 416 30.37 44.41 68.24
CA TYR A 416 29.71 45.70 68.09
C TYR A 416 28.66 45.83 66.99
N LEU A 417 28.39 44.83 66.22
CA LEU A 417 27.44 44.92 65.14
C LEU A 417 26.14 44.10 65.41
N ARG A 418 25.37 44.49 66.43
CA ARG A 418 24.09 43.86 66.80
C ARG A 418 23.05 43.81 65.67
N ILE A 419 23.11 44.66 64.65
CA ILE A 419 22.23 44.65 63.50
C ILE A 419 22.57 43.52 62.57
N PHE A 420 23.83 43.09 62.41
CA PHE A 420 24.27 42.02 61.61
C PHE A 420 23.80 40.64 62.12
N ASP A 421 23.67 40.50 63.42
CA ASP A 421 23.29 39.25 64.07
C ASP A 421 21.83 38.84 63.81
N TYR A 422 20.98 39.76 63.49
CA TYR A 422 19.56 39.53 63.24
C TYR A 422 19.22 39.50 61.75
N VAL A 423 19.86 40.30 60.92
CA VAL A 423 19.53 40.47 59.51
C VAL A 423 20.30 39.47 58.63
N PHE A 424 21.55 39.18 58.95
CA PHE A 424 22.41 38.36 58.15
C PHE A 424 21.90 36.89 57.97
N PRO A 425 21.47 36.19 59.05
CA PRO A 425 20.92 34.82 58.88
C PRO A 425 19.63 34.79 58.09
N VAL A 426 18.75 35.77 58.23
CA VAL A 426 17.48 35.85 57.52
C VAL A 426 17.70 36.19 56.02
N VAL A 427 18.53 37.19 55.76
CA VAL A 427 18.86 37.59 54.38
C VAL A 427 19.61 36.51 53.64
N TRP A 428 20.51 35.78 54.28
CA TRP A 428 21.25 34.67 53.67
C TRP A 428 20.34 33.47 53.45
N GLY A 429 19.44 33.17 54.34
CA GLY A 429 18.43 32.14 54.15
C GLY A 429 17.49 32.43 52.98
N CYS A 430 17.13 33.70 52.77
CA CYS A 430 16.32 34.13 51.63
C CYS A 430 17.12 34.30 50.31
N LEU A 431 18.37 34.81 50.41
CA LEU A 431 19.24 35.05 49.24
C LEU A 431 19.83 33.78 48.65
N SER A 432 19.97 32.69 49.42
CA SER A 432 20.34 31.40 48.86
C SER A 432 19.34 30.88 47.83
N PHE A 433 18.14 31.45 47.76
CA PHE A 433 17.14 31.17 46.75
C PHE A 433 17.24 32.07 45.49
N LEU A 434 17.88 33.26 45.58
CA LEU A 434 17.77 34.27 44.53
C LEU A 434 19.08 34.68 43.82
N VAL A 435 20.28 34.41 44.34
CA VAL A 435 21.50 35.03 43.80
C VAL A 435 22.59 34.01 43.46
N TYR A 436 22.45 33.38 42.35
CA TYR A 436 23.56 32.80 41.57
C TYR A 436 23.81 33.71 40.36
N ASN A 437 24.35 34.91 40.57
CA ASN A 437 24.94 35.66 39.45
C ASN A 437 25.89 36.78 39.88
N ARG A 438 27.14 36.63 39.57
CA ARG A 438 28.11 37.63 39.09
C ARG A 438 28.59 38.77 39.99
N LEU A 439 28.08 39.03 41.20
CA LEU A 439 28.43 40.25 41.94
C LEU A 439 29.32 40.06 43.19
N PHE A 440 29.69 38.84 43.54
CA PHE A 440 30.41 38.55 44.79
C PHE A 440 31.95 38.63 44.68
N ARG A 441 32.51 38.85 43.49
CA ARG A 441 33.99 38.82 43.26
C ARG A 441 34.74 40.08 43.75
N GLN A 442 34.11 41.16 44.13
CA GLN A 442 34.84 42.43 44.31
C GLN A 442 34.76 43.15 45.68
N ARG A 443 34.01 42.71 46.70
CA ARG A 443 33.84 43.51 47.92
C ARG A 443 34.16 42.86 49.26
N LEU A 444 34.70 41.65 49.33
CA LEU A 444 35.03 40.98 50.61
C LEU A 444 36.51 41.00 50.97
N ALA A 445 37.31 41.86 50.33
CA ALA A 445 38.78 41.93 50.58
C ALA A 445 39.24 42.95 51.67
N VAL A 446 38.37 43.62 52.34
CA VAL A 446 38.80 44.81 53.19
C VAL A 446 38.43 44.76 54.68
N ALA A 447 37.85 43.72 55.22
CA ALA A 447 37.58 43.75 56.64
C ALA A 447 37.72 42.40 57.36
N GLY A 448 38.83 42.23 58.07
CA GLY A 448 38.97 41.15 59.04
C GLY A 448 40.30 40.40 59.02
N GLY A 449 40.90 40.25 60.17
CA GLY A 449 42.24 39.70 60.38
C GLY A 449 42.57 38.39 59.61
N MET A 450 43.84 38.16 59.37
CA MET A 450 44.34 37.08 58.47
C MET A 450 43.76 35.70 58.73
N ALA A 451 43.38 35.32 59.93
CA ALA A 451 42.81 34.02 60.28
C ALA A 451 41.40 33.83 59.74
N VAL A 452 40.55 34.88 59.73
CA VAL A 452 39.21 34.83 59.14
C VAL A 452 39.30 34.82 57.62
N GLY A 453 40.25 35.58 57.08
CA GLY A 453 40.50 35.59 55.63
C GLY A 453 40.93 34.24 55.06
N VAL A 454 41.77 33.47 55.74
CA VAL A 454 42.21 32.14 55.35
C VAL A 454 41.04 31.13 55.40
N ALA A 455 40.24 31.18 56.47
CA ALA A 455 39.08 30.30 56.63
C ALA A 455 37.99 30.57 55.58
N VAL A 456 37.73 31.84 55.26
CA VAL A 456 36.81 32.23 54.17
C VAL A 456 37.37 31.85 52.82
N ALA A 457 38.66 32.03 52.57
CA ALA A 457 39.31 31.63 51.31
C ALA A 457 39.24 30.11 51.09
N VAL A 458 39.48 29.30 52.11
CA VAL A 458 39.37 27.85 52.05
C VAL A 458 37.90 27.42 51.80
N ALA A 459 36.95 28.05 52.48
CA ALA A 459 35.53 27.78 52.26
C ALA A 459 35.09 28.12 50.82
N VAL A 460 35.56 29.25 50.28
CA VAL A 460 35.28 29.66 48.89
C VAL A 460 35.90 28.70 47.90
N LEU A 461 37.16 28.23 48.12
CA LEU A 461 37.80 27.27 47.25
C LEU A 461 37.08 25.90 47.24
N VAL A 462 36.65 25.41 48.42
CA VAL A 462 35.90 24.18 48.56
C VAL A 462 34.52 24.29 47.86
N VAL A 463 33.85 25.45 48.00
CA VAL A 463 32.58 25.71 47.33
C VAL A 463 32.77 25.82 45.79
N GLU A 464 33.85 26.46 45.35
CA GLU A 464 34.18 26.60 43.93
C GLU A 464 34.53 25.26 43.29
N ASP A 465 35.28 24.37 43.98
CA ASP A 465 35.59 23.03 43.53
C ASP A 465 34.34 22.15 43.47
N MET A 466 33.49 22.21 44.49
CA MET A 466 32.18 21.52 44.47
C MET A 466 31.21 22.05 43.42
N ALA A 467 31.23 23.35 43.13
CA ALA A 467 30.40 23.99 42.11
C ALA A 467 30.87 23.57 40.69
N LYS A 468 32.18 23.36 40.47
CA LYS A 468 32.74 22.82 39.22
C LYS A 468 32.30 21.38 38.98
N GLU A 469 32.15 20.58 40.04
CA GLU A 469 31.63 19.21 39.95
C GLU A 469 30.08 19.18 39.85
N ALA A 470 29.38 20.27 40.20
CA ALA A 470 27.92 20.35 40.16
C ALA A 470 27.40 20.58 38.73
N LYS A 471 27.30 19.53 37.96
CA LYS A 471 26.70 19.57 36.59
C LYS A 471 25.18 19.83 36.57
N ASN A 472 24.50 19.89 37.71
CA ASN A 472 23.04 20.05 37.82
C ASN A 472 22.66 21.16 38.81
N LEU A 473 21.67 21.98 38.41
CA LEU A 473 21.02 22.99 39.25
C LEU A 473 20.67 22.47 40.65
N PHE A 474 20.30 21.21 40.76
CA PHE A 474 19.89 20.53 41.98
C PHE A 474 21.02 20.39 43.01
N THR A 475 22.24 20.08 42.59
CA THR A 475 23.43 19.99 43.44
C THR A 475 23.89 21.37 43.90
N SER A 476 23.78 22.37 43.03
CA SER A 476 24.10 23.76 43.37
C SER A 476 23.15 24.33 44.44
N ILE A 477 21.84 24.05 44.31
CA ILE A 477 20.84 24.45 45.33
C ILE A 477 21.11 23.75 46.67
N LEU A 478 21.46 22.47 46.68
CA LEU A 478 21.79 21.73 47.90
C LEU A 478 23.01 22.31 48.61
N ILE A 479 24.07 22.67 47.86
CA ILE A 479 25.26 23.33 48.42
C ILE A 479 24.89 24.65 49.10
N LEU A 480 24.09 25.50 48.46
CA LEU A 480 23.63 26.77 49.01
C LEU A 480 22.79 26.60 50.29
N LEU A 481 21.90 25.60 50.33
CA LEU A 481 21.09 25.30 51.51
C LEU A 481 21.96 24.81 52.70
N ILE A 482 22.99 24.01 52.44
CA ILE A 482 23.94 23.53 53.47
C ILE A 482 24.79 24.68 54.01
N LEU A 483 25.22 25.61 53.15
CA LEU A 483 25.90 26.85 53.57
C LEU A 483 25.02 27.68 54.48
N GLY A 484 23.78 27.96 54.10
CA GLY A 484 22.82 28.72 54.91
C GLY A 484 22.54 28.03 56.26
N LEU A 485 22.44 26.71 56.28
CA LEU A 485 22.26 25.94 57.50
C LEU A 485 23.48 26.08 58.43
N GLY A 486 24.71 25.95 57.88
CA GLY A 486 25.95 26.09 58.66
C GLY A 486 26.12 27.45 59.27
N ILE A 487 25.81 28.52 58.52
CA ILE A 487 25.84 29.91 59.06
C ILE A 487 24.85 30.07 60.21
N SER A 488 23.62 29.58 60.02
CA SER A 488 22.56 29.70 61.03
C SER A 488 22.87 28.94 62.31
N VAL A 489 23.49 27.80 62.24
CA VAL A 489 23.97 26.99 63.38
C VAL A 489 25.13 27.69 64.06
N GLY A 490 26.13 28.18 63.34
CA GLY A 490 27.34 28.83 63.90
C GLY A 490 27.01 30.09 64.61
N THR A 491 26.15 30.97 64.10
CA THR A 491 25.67 32.16 64.71
C THR A 491 24.81 31.86 65.94
N GLY A 492 23.92 30.86 65.87
CA GLY A 492 23.07 30.46 67.01
C GLY A 492 23.83 29.95 68.21
N ILE A 493 24.98 29.29 68.03
CA ILE A 493 25.84 28.81 69.11
C ILE A 493 26.47 29.98 69.90
N ILE A 494 26.88 31.05 69.24
CA ILE A 494 27.58 32.14 69.83
C ILE A 494 26.59 33.20 70.43
N ILE A 495 25.53 33.54 69.71
CA ILE A 495 24.62 34.65 70.08
C ILE A 495 23.38 34.10 70.78
N GLY A 496 23.13 32.80 70.70
CA GLY A 496 21.91 32.19 71.21
C GLY A 496 20.86 32.04 70.10
N PHE A 497 20.03 31.02 70.22
CA PHE A 497 18.96 30.73 69.24
C PHE A 497 17.75 31.63 69.47
N ASN A 498 17.69 32.71 68.74
CA ASN A 498 16.55 33.60 68.71
C ASN A 498 15.56 33.19 67.59
N THR A 499 14.38 33.85 67.53
CA THR A 499 13.32 33.53 66.59
C THR A 499 13.78 33.59 65.08
N PHE A 500 14.67 34.56 64.77
CA PHE A 500 15.18 34.74 63.40
C PHE A 500 16.14 33.65 63.01
N ILE A 501 17.02 33.20 63.91
CA ILE A 501 17.94 32.07 63.65
C ILE A 501 17.17 30.75 63.52
N LEU A 502 16.15 30.54 64.34
CA LEU A 502 15.25 29.38 64.22
C LEU A 502 14.50 29.36 62.91
N LEU A 503 14.05 30.53 62.45
CA LEU A 503 13.37 30.66 61.16
C LEU A 503 14.33 30.36 59.97
N ALA A 504 15.57 30.87 60.07
CA ALA A 504 16.58 30.56 59.05
C ALA A 504 16.99 29.08 59.04
N LEU A 505 17.12 28.45 60.20
CA LEU A 505 17.39 27.03 60.36
C LEU A 505 16.27 26.16 59.73
N THR A 506 15.02 26.48 60.02
CA THR A 506 13.87 25.74 59.45
C THR A 506 13.76 25.99 57.96
N GLY A 507 13.96 27.23 57.50
CA GLY A 507 13.91 27.62 56.09
C GLY A 507 15.00 26.97 55.22
N THR A 508 16.15 26.61 55.82
CA THR A 508 17.24 25.92 55.10
C THR A 508 17.25 24.42 55.30
N SER A 509 16.93 23.90 56.49
CA SER A 509 16.96 22.48 56.81
C SER A 509 15.86 21.67 56.10
N LEU A 510 14.63 22.17 56.06
CA LEU A 510 13.51 21.45 55.43
C LEU A 510 13.69 21.24 53.92
N PRO A 511 14.05 22.25 53.12
CA PRO A 511 14.36 22.06 51.73
C PRO A 511 15.58 21.17 51.48
N ALA A 512 16.64 21.30 52.31
CA ALA A 512 17.82 20.44 52.18
C ALA A 512 17.49 18.98 52.46
N LEU A 513 16.70 18.70 53.49
CA LEU A 513 16.23 17.34 53.81
C LEU A 513 15.35 16.78 52.69
N PHE A 514 14.45 17.60 52.15
CA PHE A 514 13.60 17.18 51.02
C PHE A 514 14.43 16.83 49.81
N ILE A 515 15.42 17.63 49.43
CA ILE A 515 16.31 17.40 48.31
C ILE A 515 17.14 16.12 48.51
N LEU A 516 17.59 15.84 49.73
CA LEU A 516 18.39 14.65 50.03
C LEU A 516 17.57 13.38 50.08
N VAL A 517 16.36 13.41 50.62
CA VAL A 517 15.57 12.21 50.94
C VAL A 517 14.55 11.85 49.85
N TYR A 518 13.91 12.86 49.24
CA TYR A 518 12.83 12.64 48.30
C TYR A 518 13.25 11.85 47.01
N PRO A 519 14.35 12.21 46.32
CA PRO A 519 14.75 11.50 45.10
C PRO A 519 15.07 10.02 45.33
N PRO A 520 15.86 9.63 46.35
CA PRO A 520 16.10 8.21 46.61
C PRO A 520 14.84 7.44 46.97
N LEU A 521 13.93 8.04 47.76
CA LEU A 521 12.65 7.41 48.11
C LEU A 521 11.77 7.19 46.86
N LYS A 522 11.66 8.21 46.01
CA LYS A 522 10.92 8.10 44.74
C LYS A 522 11.50 7.03 43.85
N ARG A 523 12.83 6.92 43.74
CA ARG A 523 13.51 5.88 42.98
C ARG A 523 13.26 4.48 43.54
N ARG A 524 13.38 4.30 44.87
CA ARG A 524 13.08 3.02 45.55
C ARG A 524 11.63 2.58 45.31
N LYS A 525 10.67 3.48 45.39
CA LYS A 525 9.25 3.18 45.08
C LYS A 525 9.07 2.76 43.64
N LEU A 526 9.75 3.41 42.69
CA LEU A 526 9.68 3.07 41.27
C LEU A 526 10.28 1.70 40.99
N ILE A 527 11.45 1.39 41.56
CA ILE A 527 12.11 0.08 41.42
C ILE A 527 11.27 -1.03 42.07
N ALA A 528 10.69 -0.78 43.26
CA ALA A 528 9.82 -1.74 43.95
C ALA A 528 8.59 -2.06 43.11
N LYS A 529 7.93 -1.03 42.56
CA LYS A 529 6.78 -1.20 41.67
C LYS A 529 7.15 -1.98 40.41
N TYR A 530 8.32 -1.69 39.81
CA TYR A 530 8.80 -2.44 38.66
C TYR A 530 9.03 -3.92 38.97
N ARG A 531 9.70 -4.25 40.09
CA ARG A 531 9.95 -5.64 40.51
C ARG A 531 8.66 -6.42 40.78
N GLN A 532 7.62 -5.78 41.34
CA GLN A 532 6.32 -6.41 41.55
C GLN A 532 5.61 -6.75 40.22
N SER A 533 5.87 -5.95 39.17
CA SER A 533 5.25 -6.17 37.85
C SER A 533 6.14 -6.98 36.88
N GLU A 534 7.38 -7.34 37.28
CA GLU A 534 8.38 -7.90 36.38
C GLU A 534 7.94 -9.21 35.70
N GLU A 535 7.24 -10.08 36.43
CA GLU A 535 6.69 -11.34 35.90
C GLU A 535 5.59 -11.14 34.85
N SER A 536 4.88 -10.01 34.91
CA SER A 536 3.82 -9.67 33.97
C SER A 536 4.32 -8.90 32.75
N LEU A 537 5.62 -8.52 32.70
CA LEU A 537 6.21 -7.77 31.61
C LEU A 537 6.55 -8.66 30.42
N ILE A 538 6.35 -8.10 29.24
CA ILE A 538 6.67 -8.75 27.97
C ILE A 538 8.20 -8.87 27.83
N LYS A 539 8.67 -10.07 27.49
CA LYS A 539 10.08 -10.36 27.25
C LYS A 539 10.52 -9.88 25.86
N PRO A 540 11.82 -9.59 25.65
CA PRO A 540 12.33 -9.11 24.35
C PRO A 540 12.20 -10.10 23.20
#